data_49959ae8746456d4244e8939bbeac2a5
#
_entry.id   49959ae8746456d4244e8939bbeac2a5
#
_cell.length_a   1.000
_cell.length_b   1.000
_cell.length_c   1.000
_cell.angle_alpha   90.00
_cell.angle_beta   90.00
_cell.angle_gamma   90.00
#
_symmetry.space_group_name_H-M   'P 1'
#
loop_
_entity.id
_entity.type
_entity.pdbx_description
1 polymer ?
#
loop_
_entity_poly.entity_id
_entity_poly.type
_entity_poly.pdbx_seq_one_letter_code
_entity_poly.pdbx_strand_id
1 'polypeptide(L)'
;KLDEYLAHGLTHLNISVDSLKREQFQEITGVDRLPQILDAVDYAMKLPLMRVKLNAVLLQSTPKELDFFLEYVSTRKLDIRFIELMETGDNHAYFKQNYLPAQELITKLQSREWTTTPAPIGSGPAKMFSHPDYKGQVGVIAPYSKDFCTGCNRLRFSQNGALRLCLFGEGSYTLR
;
A
#
# COMPACT_ATOMS: atom_id res chain seq x y z
N LYS A 1 -18.68 -14.62 0.12
CA LYS A 1 -18.11 -13.92 1.31
C LYS A 1 -17.98 -12.41 1.11
N LEU A 2 -17.42 -11.90 -0.03
CA LEU A 2 -17.24 -10.46 -0.23
C LEU A 2 -18.62 -9.75 -0.30
N ASP A 3 -19.58 -10.33 -1.00
CA ASP A 3 -20.96 -9.81 -1.09
C ASP A 3 -21.65 -9.77 0.28
N GLU A 4 -21.40 -10.75 1.12
CA GLU A 4 -21.89 -10.82 2.49
C GLU A 4 -21.30 -9.66 3.34
N TYR A 5 -19.99 -9.40 3.25
CA TYR A 5 -19.37 -8.27 3.92
C TYR A 5 -19.88 -6.92 3.39
N LEU A 6 -20.12 -6.82 2.08
CA LEU A 6 -20.72 -5.64 1.46
C LEU A 6 -22.11 -5.36 2.03
N ALA A 7 -22.95 -6.40 2.17
CA ALA A 7 -24.27 -6.28 2.76
C ALA A 7 -24.24 -5.82 4.23
N HIS A 8 -23.12 -6.03 4.91
CA HIS A 8 -22.86 -5.55 6.28
C HIS A 8 -22.05 -4.24 6.34
N GLY A 9 -21.96 -3.50 5.24
CA GLY A 9 -21.38 -2.15 5.20
C GLY A 9 -19.87 -2.08 4.90
N LEU A 10 -19.26 -3.15 4.36
CA LEU A 10 -17.87 -3.06 3.87
C LEU A 10 -17.82 -2.13 2.65
N THR A 11 -17.00 -1.08 2.73
CA THR A 11 -16.84 -0.09 1.65
C THR A 11 -15.41 0.04 1.15
N HIS A 12 -14.43 -0.49 1.86
CA HIS A 12 -13.00 -0.35 1.54
C HIS A 12 -12.31 -1.71 1.59
N LEU A 13 -11.53 -2.00 0.56
CA LEU A 13 -10.74 -3.22 0.47
C LEU A 13 -9.28 -2.87 0.19
N ASN A 14 -8.36 -3.37 1.04
CA ASN A 14 -6.93 -3.29 0.80
C ASN A 14 -6.43 -4.69 0.44
N ILE A 15 -5.72 -4.79 -0.68
CA ILE A 15 -5.19 -6.06 -1.21
C ILE A 15 -3.68 -5.88 -1.39
N SER A 16 -2.88 -6.81 -0.88
CA SER A 16 -1.42 -6.79 -1.09
C SER A 16 -1.07 -7.39 -2.44
N VAL A 17 -0.33 -6.61 -3.25
CA VAL A 17 0.15 -7.02 -4.58
C VAL A 17 1.52 -6.39 -4.79
N ASP A 18 2.58 -7.11 -4.43
CA ASP A 18 3.94 -6.59 -4.43
C ASP A 18 4.58 -6.51 -5.82
N SER A 19 4.02 -7.20 -6.81
CA SER A 19 4.36 -7.09 -8.24
C SER A 19 3.15 -7.40 -9.10
N LEU A 20 3.07 -6.80 -10.29
CA LEU A 20 2.09 -7.14 -11.34
C LEU A 20 2.67 -8.10 -12.39
N LYS A 21 3.94 -8.52 -12.22
CA LYS A 21 4.57 -9.60 -12.99
C LYS A 21 4.48 -10.89 -12.21
N ARG A 22 3.95 -11.95 -12.84
CA ARG A 22 3.69 -13.24 -12.17
C ARG A 22 4.93 -13.85 -11.55
N GLU A 23 6.04 -13.89 -12.30
CA GLU A 23 7.30 -14.47 -11.82
C GLU A 23 7.85 -13.66 -10.63
N GLN A 24 7.87 -12.34 -10.72
CA GLN A 24 8.36 -11.48 -9.65
C GLN A 24 7.45 -11.53 -8.42
N PHE A 25 6.13 -11.60 -8.62
CA PHE A 25 5.18 -11.80 -7.52
C PHE A 25 5.45 -13.11 -6.79
N GLN A 26 5.65 -14.21 -7.54
CA GLN A 26 5.97 -15.51 -6.96
C GLN A 26 7.33 -15.51 -6.24
N GLU A 27 8.33 -14.82 -6.78
CA GLU A 27 9.64 -14.66 -6.13
C GLU A 27 9.52 -13.93 -4.77
N ILE A 28 8.76 -12.83 -4.73
CA ILE A 28 8.58 -12.03 -3.52
C ILE A 28 7.73 -12.75 -2.47
N THR A 29 6.62 -13.38 -2.90
CA THR A 29 5.60 -13.91 -1.98
C THR A 29 5.75 -15.40 -1.69
N GLY A 30 6.52 -16.13 -2.50
CA GLY A 30 6.66 -17.58 -2.43
C GLY A 30 5.46 -18.35 -3.00
N VAL A 31 4.44 -17.68 -3.55
CA VAL A 31 3.21 -18.33 -4.04
C VAL A 31 2.78 -17.77 -5.40
N ASP A 32 2.35 -18.65 -6.30
CA ASP A 32 1.85 -18.30 -7.63
C ASP A 32 0.32 -18.06 -7.59
N ARG A 33 -0.10 -16.91 -7.06
CA ARG A 33 -1.51 -16.55 -6.89
C ARG A 33 -1.91 -15.22 -7.54
N LEU A 34 -1.02 -14.58 -8.28
CA LEU A 34 -1.30 -13.28 -8.87
C LEU A 34 -2.55 -13.26 -9.75
N PRO A 35 -2.78 -14.22 -10.68
CA PRO A 35 -3.98 -14.20 -11.52
C PRO A 35 -5.26 -14.20 -10.69
N GLN A 36 -5.36 -15.07 -9.68
CA GLN A 36 -6.55 -15.15 -8.83
C GLN A 36 -6.78 -13.89 -8.00
N ILE A 37 -5.68 -13.22 -7.60
CA ILE A 37 -5.77 -11.94 -6.88
C ILE A 37 -6.28 -10.84 -7.82
N LEU A 38 -5.78 -10.76 -9.04
CA LEU A 38 -6.22 -9.76 -10.02
C LEU A 38 -7.69 -9.98 -10.42
N ASP A 39 -8.12 -11.23 -10.60
CA ASP A 39 -9.54 -11.57 -10.81
C ASP A 39 -10.41 -11.08 -9.64
N ALA A 40 -9.94 -11.27 -8.42
CA ALA A 40 -10.65 -10.79 -7.22
C ALA A 40 -10.68 -9.25 -7.14
N VAL A 41 -9.63 -8.56 -7.56
CA VAL A 41 -9.59 -7.09 -7.69
C VAL A 41 -10.62 -6.62 -8.71
N ASP A 42 -10.63 -7.22 -9.90
CA ASP A 42 -11.57 -6.86 -10.98
C ASP A 42 -13.03 -7.14 -10.59
N TYR A 43 -13.27 -8.20 -9.82
CA TYR A 43 -14.58 -8.47 -9.22
C TYR A 43 -14.97 -7.39 -8.20
N ALA A 44 -14.08 -7.07 -7.25
CA ALA A 44 -14.34 -6.09 -6.21
C ALA A 44 -14.62 -4.69 -6.79
N MET A 45 -13.94 -4.32 -7.86
CA MET A 45 -14.14 -3.03 -8.54
C MET A 45 -15.52 -2.88 -9.21
N LYS A 46 -16.22 -3.98 -9.48
CA LYS A 46 -17.58 -3.97 -10.04
C LYS A 46 -18.66 -3.81 -8.95
N LEU A 47 -18.28 -4.00 -7.70
CA LEU A 47 -19.24 -3.89 -6.59
C LEU A 47 -19.58 -2.42 -6.29
N PRO A 48 -20.84 -2.09 -6.02
CA PRO A 48 -21.24 -0.72 -5.73
C PRO A 48 -20.57 -0.22 -4.44
N LEU A 49 -20.17 1.06 -4.42
CA LEU A 49 -19.57 1.75 -3.28
C LEU A 49 -18.21 1.18 -2.81
N MET A 50 -17.69 0.13 -3.44
CA MET A 50 -16.41 -0.47 -3.05
C MET A 50 -15.24 0.39 -3.52
N ARG A 51 -14.36 0.74 -2.59
CA ARG A 51 -13.07 1.38 -2.86
C ARG A 51 -11.95 0.36 -2.72
N VAL A 52 -11.31 0.05 -3.82
CA VAL A 52 -10.21 -0.92 -3.84
C VAL A 52 -8.88 -0.17 -3.79
N LYS A 53 -7.98 -0.65 -2.94
CA LYS A 53 -6.61 -0.16 -2.81
C LYS A 53 -5.66 -1.36 -2.90
N LEU A 54 -4.66 -1.25 -3.75
CA LEU A 54 -3.56 -2.22 -3.79
C LEU A 54 -2.40 -1.67 -2.97
N ASN A 55 -1.81 -2.50 -2.15
CA ASN A 55 -0.59 -2.16 -1.40
C ASN A 55 0.56 -3.00 -1.94
N ALA A 56 1.67 -2.36 -2.27
CA ALA A 56 2.90 -2.99 -2.69
C ALA A 56 4.06 -2.52 -1.80
N VAL A 57 4.94 -3.41 -1.39
CA VAL A 57 6.18 -3.00 -0.72
C VAL A 57 7.11 -2.36 -1.75
N LEU A 58 7.66 -1.20 -1.41
CA LEU A 58 8.62 -0.51 -2.24
C LEU A 58 9.99 -1.17 -2.09
N LEU A 59 10.46 -1.79 -3.17
CA LEU A 59 11.71 -2.54 -3.24
C LEU A 59 12.63 -1.96 -4.33
N GLN A 60 13.90 -2.33 -4.32
CA GLN A 60 14.87 -2.01 -5.36
C GLN A 60 14.42 -2.42 -6.78
N SER A 61 13.57 -3.43 -6.90
CA SER A 61 12.98 -3.88 -8.17
C SER A 61 11.84 -2.99 -8.66
N THR A 62 11.12 -2.31 -7.73
CA THR A 62 9.90 -1.54 -8.04
C THR A 62 10.09 -0.49 -9.16
N PRO A 63 11.20 0.28 -9.23
CA PRO A 63 11.38 1.25 -10.31
C PRO A 63 11.42 0.66 -11.72
N LYS A 64 11.81 -0.61 -11.85
CA LYS A 64 11.82 -1.36 -13.13
C LYS A 64 10.43 -1.85 -13.52
N GLU A 65 9.53 -1.93 -12.57
CA GLU A 65 8.15 -2.40 -12.73
C GLU A 65 7.11 -1.28 -12.65
N LEU A 66 7.56 -0.06 -12.36
CA LEU A 66 6.65 1.08 -12.14
C LEU A 66 5.68 1.28 -13.32
N ASP A 67 6.14 1.08 -14.56
CA ASP A 67 5.30 1.25 -15.74
C ASP A 67 4.11 0.28 -15.77
N PHE A 68 4.27 -0.96 -15.31
CA PHE A 68 3.16 -1.92 -15.20
C PHE A 68 2.12 -1.47 -14.17
N PHE A 69 2.57 -0.92 -13.04
CA PHE A 69 1.67 -0.37 -12.03
C PHE A 69 0.94 0.88 -12.54
N LEU A 70 1.63 1.77 -13.25
CA LEU A 70 1.02 2.97 -13.83
C LEU A 70 0.02 2.58 -14.91
N GLU A 71 0.36 1.67 -15.82
CA GLU A 71 -0.55 1.15 -16.83
C GLU A 71 -1.79 0.52 -16.18
N TYR A 72 -1.63 -0.21 -15.08
CA TYR A 72 -2.74 -0.84 -14.37
C TYR A 72 -3.74 0.18 -13.81
N VAL A 73 -3.29 1.34 -13.32
CA VAL A 73 -4.16 2.41 -12.83
C VAL A 73 -4.64 3.36 -13.92
N SER A 74 -4.10 3.29 -15.13
CA SER A 74 -4.49 4.20 -16.23
C SER A 74 -5.98 4.11 -16.56
N THR A 75 -6.52 2.90 -16.57
CA THR A 75 -7.91 2.61 -16.93
C THR A 75 -8.80 2.23 -15.74
N ARG A 76 -8.22 2.06 -14.55
CA ARG A 76 -8.90 1.57 -13.34
C ARG A 76 -9.00 2.65 -12.26
N LYS A 77 -10.19 2.87 -11.74
CA LYS A 77 -10.42 3.80 -10.61
C LYS A 77 -10.11 3.11 -9.28
N LEU A 78 -8.81 2.88 -9.03
CA LEU A 78 -8.30 2.33 -7.77
C LEU A 78 -7.00 3.04 -7.38
N ASP A 79 -6.58 2.90 -6.13
CA ASP A 79 -5.30 3.43 -5.64
C ASP A 79 -4.27 2.30 -5.56
N ILE A 80 -3.06 2.55 -6.05
CA ILE A 80 -1.89 1.72 -5.72
C ILE A 80 -1.05 2.47 -4.69
N ARG A 81 -0.69 1.81 -3.59
CA ARG A 81 0.10 2.39 -2.51
C ARG A 81 1.39 1.64 -2.35
N PHE A 82 2.49 2.33 -2.58
CA PHE A 82 3.82 1.82 -2.31
C PHE A 82 4.18 2.12 -0.86
N ILE A 83 4.56 1.09 -0.13
CA ILE A 83 4.94 1.18 1.28
C ILE A 83 6.45 0.98 1.36
N GLU A 84 7.17 1.99 1.79
CA GLU A 84 8.62 1.92 1.98
C GLU A 84 8.96 0.75 2.92
N LEU A 85 9.91 -0.09 2.48
CA LEU A 85 10.34 -1.25 3.26
C LEU A 85 10.89 -0.79 4.61
N MET A 86 10.42 -1.41 5.68
CA MET A 86 10.90 -1.11 7.03
C MET A 86 11.83 -2.21 7.54
N GLU A 87 12.90 -1.79 8.22
CA GLU A 87 13.77 -2.70 8.93
C GLU A 87 13.06 -3.21 10.19
N THR A 88 13.05 -4.53 10.36
CA THR A 88 12.55 -5.23 11.53
C THR A 88 13.68 -6.10 12.09
N GLY A 89 13.58 -6.54 13.34
CA GLY A 89 14.68 -7.25 14.00
C GLY A 89 15.17 -8.53 13.32
N ASP A 90 14.36 -9.08 12.41
CA ASP A 90 14.60 -10.36 11.71
C ASP A 90 14.85 -10.23 10.21
N ASN A 91 14.71 -9.02 9.62
CA ASN A 91 14.84 -8.83 8.17
C ASN A 91 16.07 -8.02 7.72
N HIS A 92 17.05 -7.80 8.58
CA HIS A 92 18.20 -6.92 8.31
C HIS A 92 18.91 -7.20 6.97
N ALA A 93 19.21 -8.46 6.66
CA ALA A 93 19.87 -8.83 5.41
C ALA A 93 18.98 -8.52 4.18
N TYR A 94 17.70 -8.86 4.26
CA TYR A 94 16.72 -8.57 3.19
C TYR A 94 16.55 -7.06 3.02
N PHE A 95 16.44 -6.30 4.12
CA PHE A 95 16.33 -4.86 4.11
C PHE A 95 17.54 -4.22 3.41
N LYS A 96 18.74 -4.57 3.81
CA LYS A 96 19.98 -4.03 3.22
C LYS A 96 20.06 -4.25 1.70
N GLN A 97 19.56 -5.39 1.22
CA GLN A 97 19.61 -5.74 -0.20
C GLN A 97 18.48 -5.07 -1.01
N ASN A 98 17.30 -4.89 -0.42
CA ASN A 98 16.07 -4.55 -1.16
C ASN A 98 15.51 -3.16 -0.83
N TYR A 99 16.09 -2.44 0.13
CA TYR A 99 15.59 -1.13 0.53
C TYR A 99 15.74 -0.10 -0.59
N LEU A 100 14.66 0.60 -0.87
CA LEU A 100 14.61 1.75 -1.74
C LEU A 100 13.94 2.91 -0.98
N PRO A 101 14.62 4.08 -0.84
CA PRO A 101 14.00 5.25 -0.22
C PRO A 101 12.75 5.71 -0.96
N ALA A 102 11.67 5.98 -0.23
CA ALA A 102 10.41 6.45 -0.81
C ALA A 102 10.59 7.73 -1.66
N GLN A 103 11.58 8.56 -1.32
CA GLN A 103 11.88 9.80 -2.04
C GLN A 103 12.28 9.54 -3.49
N GLU A 104 12.94 8.42 -3.79
CA GLU A 104 13.32 8.06 -5.17
C GLU A 104 12.07 7.81 -6.04
N LEU A 105 11.09 7.08 -5.49
CA LEU A 105 9.81 6.88 -6.20
C LEU A 105 9.06 8.20 -6.37
N ILE A 106 9.01 9.03 -5.33
CA ILE A 106 8.37 10.35 -5.39
C ILE A 106 8.97 11.20 -6.50
N THR A 107 10.31 11.28 -6.56
CA THR A 107 11.02 12.02 -7.61
C THR A 107 10.69 11.47 -9.00
N LYS A 108 10.64 10.14 -9.15
CA LYS A 108 10.29 9.48 -10.40
C LYS A 108 8.83 9.73 -10.84
N LEU A 109 7.90 9.79 -9.91
CA LEU A 109 6.51 10.16 -10.19
C LEU A 109 6.41 11.63 -10.63
N GLN A 110 7.07 12.54 -9.91
CA GLN A 110 7.07 13.97 -10.23
C GLN A 110 7.72 14.26 -11.61
N SER A 111 8.79 13.56 -11.97
CA SER A 111 9.40 13.68 -13.31
C SER A 111 8.50 13.19 -14.45
N ARG A 112 7.40 12.50 -14.13
CA ARG A 112 6.37 12.02 -15.03
C ARG A 112 5.05 12.79 -14.87
N GLU A 113 5.10 14.03 -14.41
CA GLU A 113 3.96 14.95 -14.27
C GLU A 113 2.89 14.50 -13.25
N TRP A 114 3.19 13.48 -12.41
CA TRP A 114 2.32 13.15 -11.30
C TRP A 114 2.39 14.23 -10.23
N THR A 115 1.25 14.81 -9.88
CA THR A 115 1.13 15.91 -8.92
C THR A 115 0.53 15.42 -7.61
N THR A 116 0.96 16.02 -6.49
CA THR A 116 0.40 15.70 -5.17
C THR A 116 -1.04 16.16 -5.06
N THR A 117 -1.89 15.34 -4.49
CA THR A 117 -3.28 15.68 -4.18
C THR A 117 -3.49 15.74 -2.66
N PRO A 118 -4.40 16.62 -2.18
CA PRO A 118 -4.81 16.60 -0.79
C PRO A 118 -5.34 15.22 -0.40
N ALA A 119 -4.84 14.67 0.70
CA ALA A 119 -5.35 13.41 1.23
C ALA A 119 -6.73 13.66 1.87
N PRO A 120 -7.77 12.89 1.53
CA PRO A 120 -9.04 12.95 2.24
C PRO A 120 -8.85 12.66 3.74
N ILE A 121 -9.63 13.30 4.59
CA ILE A 121 -9.62 13.03 6.03
C ILE A 121 -9.84 11.53 6.25
N GLY A 122 -8.97 10.90 7.03
CA GLY A 122 -9.03 9.46 7.30
C GLY A 122 -8.44 8.55 6.21
N SER A 123 -7.83 9.10 5.16
CA SER A 123 -7.20 8.30 4.08
C SER A 123 -5.94 7.53 4.51
N GLY A 124 -5.44 7.78 5.73
CA GLY A 124 -4.20 7.20 6.25
C GLY A 124 -2.95 8.00 5.83
N PRO A 125 -1.75 7.49 6.10
CA PRO A 125 -0.50 8.26 6.01
C PRO A 125 0.10 8.34 4.60
N ALA A 126 -0.61 7.92 3.56
CA ALA A 126 -0.09 7.92 2.20
C ALA A 126 -0.10 9.35 1.63
N LYS A 127 1.04 9.78 1.08
CA LYS A 127 1.11 10.94 0.20
C LYS A 127 0.56 10.53 -1.16
N MET A 128 -0.56 11.13 -1.57
CA MET A 128 -1.25 10.74 -2.80
C MET A 128 -0.80 11.58 -3.99
N PHE A 129 -0.76 10.93 -5.16
CA PHE A 129 -0.41 11.54 -6.44
C PHE A 129 -1.47 11.18 -7.48
N SER A 130 -1.81 12.13 -8.33
CA SER A 130 -2.68 11.95 -9.49
C SER A 130 -2.03 12.48 -10.76
N HIS A 131 -2.52 11.99 -11.88
CA HIS A 131 -2.15 12.44 -13.22
C HIS A 131 -3.41 12.57 -14.06
N PRO A 132 -3.56 13.61 -14.91
CA PRO A 132 -4.81 13.86 -15.64
C PRO A 132 -5.21 12.71 -16.60
N ASP A 133 -4.25 11.99 -17.16
CA ASP A 133 -4.50 10.89 -18.09
C ASP A 133 -4.80 9.54 -17.41
N TYR A 134 -4.80 9.48 -16.08
CA TYR A 134 -4.97 8.25 -15.31
C TYR A 134 -6.23 8.30 -14.47
N LYS A 135 -7.01 7.21 -14.47
CA LYS A 135 -8.24 7.11 -13.65
C LYS A 135 -7.98 6.84 -12.17
N GLY A 136 -6.90 6.12 -11.89
CA GLY A 136 -6.50 5.79 -10.53
C GLY A 136 -5.42 6.72 -9.98
N GLN A 137 -5.02 6.49 -8.74
CA GLN A 137 -4.03 7.29 -8.04
C GLN A 137 -2.87 6.43 -7.54
N VAL A 138 -1.72 7.05 -7.31
CA VAL A 138 -0.57 6.43 -6.68
C VAL A 138 -0.34 7.06 -5.32
N GLY A 139 -0.22 6.24 -4.29
CA GLY A 139 0.12 6.65 -2.93
C GLY A 139 1.53 6.20 -2.56
N VAL A 140 2.22 6.98 -1.75
CA VAL A 140 3.52 6.61 -1.18
C VAL A 140 3.44 6.75 0.33
N ILE A 141 3.73 5.66 1.04
CA ILE A 141 3.81 5.60 2.50
C ILE A 141 5.29 5.53 2.87
N ALA A 142 5.81 6.62 3.47
CA ALA A 142 7.21 6.80 3.78
C ALA A 142 7.44 6.86 5.30
N PRO A 143 7.54 5.70 5.99
CA PRO A 143 7.69 5.64 7.45
C PRO A 143 8.90 6.35 8.00
N TYR A 144 9.96 6.51 7.21
CA TYR A 144 11.19 7.21 7.60
C TYR A 144 11.15 8.72 7.36
N SER A 145 10.06 9.27 6.80
CA SER A 145 9.92 10.73 6.67
C SER A 145 9.72 11.40 8.03
N LYS A 146 10.26 12.60 8.20
CA LYS A 146 10.24 13.33 9.48
C LYS A 146 8.84 13.56 10.04
N ASP A 147 7.85 13.74 9.16
CA ASP A 147 6.49 14.11 9.54
C ASP A 147 5.51 12.92 9.55
N PHE A 148 6.00 11.70 9.31
CA PHE A 148 5.15 10.51 9.19
C PHE A 148 4.29 10.25 10.43
N CYS A 149 4.86 10.45 11.61
CA CYS A 149 4.18 10.19 12.87
C CYS A 149 3.25 11.31 13.31
N THR A 150 3.44 12.53 12.81
CA THR A 150 2.68 13.73 13.25
C THR A 150 1.18 13.61 12.97
N GLY A 151 0.79 12.98 11.87
CA GLY A 151 -0.60 12.75 11.49
C GLY A 151 -1.12 11.34 11.80
N CYS A 152 -0.38 10.53 12.56
CA CYS A 152 -0.77 9.14 12.81
C CYS A 152 -1.86 9.05 13.88
N ASN A 153 -3.02 8.49 13.50
CA ASN A 153 -4.18 8.28 14.38
C ASN A 153 -4.48 6.78 14.62
N ARG A 154 -3.48 5.90 14.39
CA ARG A 154 -3.68 4.45 14.48
C ARG A 154 -3.37 3.93 15.88
N LEU A 155 -4.29 3.16 16.41
CA LEU A 155 -4.12 2.38 17.65
C LEU A 155 -4.17 0.89 17.30
N ARG A 156 -3.47 0.08 18.08
CA ARG A 156 -3.47 -1.38 17.94
C ARG A 156 -3.72 -2.03 19.29
N PHE A 157 -4.54 -3.06 19.27
CA PHE A 157 -4.76 -3.92 20.40
C PHE A 157 -4.10 -5.26 20.14
N SER A 158 -3.30 -5.72 21.08
CA SER A 158 -2.75 -7.09 21.04
C SER A 158 -3.78 -8.09 21.56
N GLN A 159 -3.59 -9.35 21.24
CA GLN A 159 -4.40 -10.45 21.77
C GLN A 159 -4.41 -10.53 23.31
N ASN A 160 -3.38 -9.98 23.96
CA ASN A 160 -3.24 -9.95 25.42
C ASN A 160 -3.88 -8.70 26.05
N GLY A 161 -4.66 -7.92 25.30
CA GLY A 161 -5.34 -6.71 25.78
C GLY A 161 -4.41 -5.51 25.99
N ALA A 162 -3.22 -5.51 25.40
CA ALA A 162 -2.33 -4.36 25.45
C ALA A 162 -2.59 -3.40 24.29
N LEU A 163 -2.66 -2.10 24.60
CA LEU A 163 -2.76 -1.01 23.62
C LEU A 163 -1.36 -0.61 23.15
N ARG A 164 -1.14 -0.59 21.84
CA ARG A 164 0.08 -0.08 21.22
C ARG A 164 -0.23 1.14 20.35
N LEU A 165 0.54 2.20 20.52
CA LEU A 165 0.43 3.42 19.73
C LEU A 165 1.13 3.29 18.38
N CYS A 166 2.13 2.42 18.28
CA CYS A 166 2.91 2.18 17.05
C CYS A 166 3.15 0.69 16.82
N LEU A 167 3.31 0.27 15.56
CA LEU A 167 3.71 -1.10 15.24
C LEU A 167 5.16 -1.39 15.66
N PHE A 168 6.01 -0.37 15.54
CA PHE A 168 7.45 -0.46 15.73
C PHE A 168 7.93 0.19 17.04
N GLY A 169 7.02 0.83 17.79
CA GLY A 169 7.35 1.45 19.07
C GLY A 169 7.48 0.42 20.18
N GLU A 170 8.51 0.60 21.01
CA GLU A 170 8.60 -0.07 22.29
C GLU A 170 7.61 0.57 23.24
N GLY A 171 6.73 -0.23 23.79
CA GLY A 171 5.75 0.20 24.77
C GLY A 171 4.34 -0.25 24.46
N SER A 172 3.73 -0.80 25.47
CA SER A 172 2.32 -1.16 25.46
C SER A 172 1.69 -0.70 26.78
N TYR A 173 0.46 -0.22 26.69
CA TYR A 173 -0.34 0.12 27.87
C TYR A 173 -1.29 -1.05 28.13
N THR A 174 -1.21 -1.63 29.31
CA THR A 174 -2.15 -2.69 29.70
C THR A 174 -3.48 -2.05 30.07
N LEU A 175 -4.56 -2.52 29.47
CA LEU A 175 -5.91 -2.01 29.74
C LEU A 175 -6.64 -2.79 30.84
N ARG A 176 -5.93 -3.63 31.58
CA ARG A 176 -6.45 -4.39 32.73
C ARG A 176 -5.66 -4.05 33.96
#